data_9b409fe98ed8b1d5d2609658bb777ca1
#
_entry.id   9b409fe98ed8b1d5d2609658bb777ca1
#
_cell.length_a   1.000
_cell.length_b   1.000
_cell.length_c   1.000
_cell.angle_alpha   90.00
_cell.angle_beta   90.00
_cell.angle_gamma   90.00
#
_symmetry.space_group_name_H-M   'P 1'
#
loop_
_entity.id
_entity.type
_entity.pdbx_description
1 polymer ?
#
loop_
_entity_poly.entity_id
_entity_poly.type
_entity_poly.pdbx_seq_one_letter_code
_entity_poly.pdbx_strand_id
1 'polypeptide(L)'
;MVKAEFDEFENQHKSESDETQTLLNNRFDKIDAKLDSIKAAVDSMKTTIGNKLDTVNSTINQANTDIVAAINAMKSSNDTKNDAIITALQGLVTKVNQNTNSINSLDGRVDALEQA
;
A
#
# COMPACT_ATOMS: atom_id res chain seq x y z
N MET A 1 41.60 -75.28 -10.58
CA MET A 1 40.28 -75.15 -11.20
C MET A 1 39.28 -74.50 -10.26
N VAL A 2 38.99 -75.04 -9.10
CA VAL A 2 38.05 -74.49 -8.12
C VAL A 2 38.44 -73.05 -7.68
N LYS A 3 39.74 -72.81 -7.45
CA LYS A 3 40.28 -71.53 -7.06
C LYS A 3 40.09 -70.47 -8.17
N ALA A 4 40.32 -70.85 -9.41
CA ALA A 4 40.19 -69.93 -10.54
C ALA A 4 38.71 -69.53 -10.74
N GLU A 5 37.80 -70.47 -10.60
CA GLU A 5 36.34 -70.18 -10.69
C GLU A 5 35.89 -69.32 -9.52
N PHE A 6 36.40 -69.51 -8.34
CA PHE A 6 36.07 -68.68 -7.19
C PHE A 6 36.62 -67.25 -7.36
N ASP A 7 37.83 -67.10 -7.83
CA ASP A 7 38.45 -65.81 -8.10
C ASP A 7 37.67 -65.04 -9.16
N GLU A 8 37.20 -65.70 -10.18
CA GLU A 8 36.37 -65.13 -11.24
C GLU A 8 35.03 -64.61 -10.66
N PHE A 9 34.39 -65.41 -9.83
CA PHE A 9 33.17 -65.04 -9.18
C PHE A 9 33.36 -63.80 -8.27
N GLU A 10 34.41 -63.77 -7.46
CA GLU A 10 34.75 -62.63 -6.61
C GLU A 10 34.94 -61.34 -7.42
N ASN A 11 35.68 -61.43 -8.53
CA ASN A 11 35.96 -60.30 -9.43
C ASN A 11 34.68 -59.76 -10.06
N GLN A 12 33.81 -60.68 -10.51
CA GLN A 12 32.53 -60.30 -11.13
C GLN A 12 31.64 -59.63 -10.06
N HIS A 13 31.55 -60.19 -8.88
CA HIS A 13 30.75 -59.64 -7.80
C HIS A 13 31.25 -58.26 -7.38
N LYS A 14 32.57 -58.06 -7.28
CA LYS A 14 33.17 -56.76 -7.00
C LYS A 14 32.86 -55.75 -8.11
N SER A 15 32.96 -56.14 -9.36
CA SER A 15 32.67 -55.26 -10.50
C SER A 15 31.21 -54.82 -10.48
N GLU A 16 30.26 -55.70 -10.23
CA GLU A 16 28.84 -55.40 -10.15
C GLU A 16 28.54 -54.47 -8.96
N SER A 17 29.20 -54.70 -7.83
CA SER A 17 29.07 -53.86 -6.64
C SER A 17 29.59 -52.43 -6.90
N ASP A 18 30.75 -52.31 -7.54
CA ASP A 18 31.35 -51.01 -7.91
C ASP A 18 30.45 -50.24 -8.89
N GLU A 19 29.86 -50.92 -9.87
CA GLU A 19 28.91 -50.31 -10.83
C GLU A 19 27.67 -49.78 -10.13
N THR A 20 27.11 -50.57 -9.22
CA THR A 20 25.93 -50.15 -8.42
C THR A 20 26.26 -48.94 -7.57
N GLN A 21 27.41 -48.92 -6.92
CA GLN A 21 27.85 -47.83 -6.07
C GLN A 21 28.05 -46.55 -6.90
N THR A 22 28.65 -46.67 -8.08
CA THR A 22 28.82 -45.53 -8.99
C THR A 22 27.46 -44.97 -9.45
N LEU A 23 26.52 -45.83 -9.77
CA LEU A 23 25.17 -45.42 -10.16
C LEU A 23 24.47 -44.70 -9.02
N LEU A 24 24.54 -45.20 -7.80
CA LEU A 24 23.95 -44.57 -6.62
C LEU A 24 24.58 -43.21 -6.35
N ASN A 25 25.88 -43.10 -6.40
CA ASN A 25 26.59 -41.84 -6.18
C ASN A 25 26.21 -40.81 -7.23
N ASN A 26 26.10 -41.19 -8.49
CA ASN A 26 25.67 -40.30 -9.57
C ASN A 26 24.22 -39.79 -9.37
N ARG A 27 23.35 -40.67 -8.90
CA ARG A 27 21.96 -40.29 -8.61
C ARG A 27 21.87 -39.36 -7.40
N PHE A 28 22.62 -39.59 -6.37
CA PHE A 28 22.67 -38.70 -5.21
C PHE A 28 23.22 -37.33 -5.61
N ASP A 29 24.26 -37.27 -6.44
CA ASP A 29 24.81 -36.00 -6.91
C ASP A 29 23.77 -35.21 -7.72
N LYS A 30 22.98 -35.89 -8.56
CA LYS A 30 21.88 -35.25 -9.31
C LYS A 30 20.77 -34.75 -8.39
N ILE A 31 20.43 -35.52 -7.37
CA ILE A 31 19.42 -35.10 -6.36
C ILE A 31 19.92 -33.85 -5.63
N ASP A 32 21.16 -33.86 -5.18
CA ASP A 32 21.77 -32.73 -4.50
C ASP A 32 21.76 -31.47 -5.38
N ALA A 33 22.13 -31.62 -6.66
CA ALA A 33 22.11 -30.51 -7.60
C ALA A 33 20.69 -29.95 -7.82
N LYS A 34 19.69 -30.83 -7.88
CA LYS A 34 18.29 -30.41 -8.01
C LYS A 34 17.80 -29.71 -6.75
N LEU A 35 18.16 -30.21 -5.57
CA LEU A 35 17.82 -29.58 -4.29
C LEU A 35 18.44 -28.19 -4.19
N ASP A 36 19.69 -28.03 -4.60
CA ASP A 36 20.35 -26.73 -4.62
C ASP A 36 19.63 -25.75 -5.57
N SER A 37 19.22 -26.23 -6.74
CA SER A 37 18.44 -25.43 -7.71
C SER A 37 17.09 -25.02 -7.14
N ILE A 38 16.39 -25.92 -6.47
CA ILE A 38 15.11 -25.64 -5.82
C ILE A 38 15.30 -24.60 -4.71
N LYS A 39 16.32 -24.79 -3.87
CA LYS A 39 16.64 -23.83 -2.82
C LYS A 39 16.90 -22.44 -3.39
N ALA A 40 17.71 -22.36 -4.44
CA ALA A 40 18.01 -21.08 -5.09
C ALA A 40 16.73 -20.42 -5.66
N ALA A 41 15.84 -21.21 -6.27
CA ALA A 41 14.58 -20.71 -6.80
C ALA A 41 13.65 -20.19 -5.68
N VAL A 42 13.58 -20.93 -4.56
CA VAL A 42 12.79 -20.51 -3.39
C VAL A 42 13.34 -19.23 -2.77
N ASP A 43 14.67 -19.14 -2.61
CA ASP A 43 15.32 -17.94 -2.09
C ASP A 43 15.07 -16.72 -3.01
N SER A 44 15.13 -16.92 -4.32
CA SER A 44 14.83 -15.86 -5.30
C SER A 44 13.37 -15.41 -5.22
N MET A 45 12.43 -16.35 -5.10
CA MET A 45 11.01 -16.05 -4.92
C MET A 45 10.76 -15.27 -3.63
N LYS A 46 11.40 -15.69 -2.53
CA LYS A 46 11.30 -14.99 -1.24
C LYS A 46 11.75 -13.53 -1.36
N THR A 47 12.87 -13.29 -2.02
CA THR A 47 13.39 -11.94 -2.25
C THR A 47 12.44 -11.11 -3.11
N THR A 48 11.92 -11.69 -4.19
CA THR A 48 10.97 -11.02 -5.09
C THR A 48 9.68 -10.65 -4.35
N ILE A 49 9.13 -11.57 -3.56
CA ILE A 49 7.92 -11.32 -2.77
C ILE A 49 8.17 -10.23 -1.73
N GLY A 50 9.29 -10.29 -1.02
CA GLY A 50 9.68 -9.26 -0.07
C GLY A 50 9.74 -7.87 -0.70
N ASN A 51 10.41 -7.75 -1.85
CA ASN A 51 10.52 -6.49 -2.57
C ASN A 51 9.15 -5.96 -3.06
N LYS A 52 8.29 -6.85 -3.52
CA LYS A 52 6.93 -6.47 -3.94
C LYS A 52 6.08 -6.01 -2.76
N LEU A 53 6.19 -6.66 -1.62
CA LEU A 53 5.49 -6.25 -0.39
C LEU A 53 5.97 -4.87 0.07
N ASP A 54 7.27 -4.62 0.03
CA ASP A 54 7.83 -3.31 0.38
C ASP A 54 7.29 -2.22 -0.55
N THR A 55 7.20 -2.50 -1.85
CA THR A 55 6.62 -1.58 -2.83
C THR A 55 5.15 -1.31 -2.54
N VAL A 56 4.37 -2.34 -2.24
CA VAL A 56 2.95 -2.20 -1.88
C VAL A 56 2.79 -1.34 -0.62
N ASN A 57 3.59 -1.61 0.41
CA ASN A 57 3.57 -0.82 1.65
C ASN A 57 3.89 0.65 1.39
N SER A 58 4.91 0.92 0.57
CA SER A 58 5.27 2.29 0.19
C SER A 58 4.14 2.99 -0.56
N THR A 59 3.48 2.29 -1.48
CA THR A 59 2.35 2.80 -2.24
C THR A 59 1.17 3.13 -1.31
N ILE A 60 0.86 2.24 -0.36
CA ILE A 60 -0.20 2.46 0.62
C ILE A 60 0.11 3.68 1.49
N ASN A 61 1.33 3.79 1.99
CA ASN A 61 1.75 4.91 2.82
C ASN A 61 1.65 6.23 2.06
N GLN A 62 2.06 6.25 0.78
CA GLN A 62 1.94 7.44 -0.06
C GLN A 62 0.48 7.80 -0.32
N ALA A 63 -0.37 6.81 -0.62
CA ALA A 63 -1.80 7.01 -0.81
C ALA A 63 -2.45 7.60 0.45
N ASN A 64 -2.10 7.08 1.62
CA ASN A 64 -2.60 7.60 2.90
C ASN A 64 -2.17 9.06 3.11
N THR A 65 -0.93 9.39 2.82
CA THR A 65 -0.41 10.76 2.90
C THR A 65 -1.17 11.69 1.96
N ASP A 66 -1.40 11.26 0.73
CA ASP A 66 -2.11 12.04 -0.28
C ASP A 66 -3.58 12.25 0.11
N ILE A 67 -4.23 11.23 0.64
CA ILE A 67 -5.63 11.32 1.11
C ILE A 67 -5.75 12.30 2.28
N VAL A 68 -4.87 12.19 3.27
CA VAL A 68 -4.86 13.12 4.41
C VAL A 68 -4.63 14.56 3.95
N ALA A 69 -3.70 14.77 3.02
CA ALA A 69 -3.42 16.09 2.47
C ALA A 69 -4.65 16.66 1.72
N ALA A 70 -5.34 15.83 0.93
CA ALA A 70 -6.56 16.23 0.22
C ALA A 70 -7.69 16.60 1.18
N ILE A 71 -7.90 15.81 2.23
CA ILE A 71 -8.91 16.07 3.26
C ILE A 71 -8.60 17.38 4.00
N ASN A 72 -7.35 17.61 4.37
CA ASN A 72 -6.94 18.85 5.04
C ASN A 72 -7.14 20.07 4.13
N ALA A 73 -6.83 19.95 2.83
CA ALA A 73 -7.07 21.03 1.86
C ALA A 73 -8.56 21.33 1.69
N MET A 74 -9.40 20.30 1.63
CA MET A 74 -10.86 20.46 1.57
C MET A 74 -11.40 21.12 2.84
N LYS A 75 -10.94 20.70 4.01
CA LYS A 75 -11.33 21.33 5.28
C LYS A 75 -10.97 22.81 5.31
N SER A 76 -9.74 23.13 4.93
CA SER A 76 -9.28 24.52 4.88
C SER A 76 -10.09 25.37 3.91
N SER A 77 -10.40 24.82 2.72
CA SER A 77 -11.24 25.50 1.73
C SER A 77 -12.67 25.71 2.26
N ASN A 78 -13.25 24.71 2.92
CA ASN A 78 -14.58 24.82 3.51
C ASN A 78 -14.62 25.85 4.64
N ASP A 79 -13.62 25.85 5.53
CA ASP A 79 -13.52 26.83 6.60
C ASP A 79 -13.47 28.26 6.04
N THR A 80 -12.67 28.48 4.99
CA THR A 80 -12.57 29.79 4.33
C THR A 80 -13.90 30.22 3.71
N LYS A 81 -14.59 29.31 3.04
CA LYS A 81 -15.90 29.58 2.45
C LYS A 81 -16.96 29.88 3.49
N ASN A 82 -16.98 29.12 4.59
CA ASN A 82 -17.88 29.32 5.71
C ASN A 82 -17.66 30.70 6.36
N ASP A 83 -16.40 31.07 6.56
CA ASP A 83 -16.07 32.39 7.12
C ASP A 83 -16.53 33.51 6.19
N ALA A 84 -16.39 33.37 4.89
CA ALA A 84 -16.89 34.34 3.90
C ALA A 84 -18.41 34.46 3.95
N ILE A 85 -19.15 33.35 4.10
CA ILE A 85 -20.61 33.35 4.24
C ILE A 85 -21.02 34.04 5.54
N ILE A 86 -20.36 33.75 6.64
CA ILE A 86 -20.63 34.38 7.93
C ILE A 86 -20.43 35.90 7.83
N THR A 87 -19.33 36.34 7.22
CA THR A 87 -19.05 37.78 7.01
C THR A 87 -20.12 38.43 6.16
N ALA A 88 -20.56 37.77 5.09
CA ALA A 88 -21.64 38.30 4.22
C ALA A 88 -22.96 38.41 4.97
N LEU A 89 -23.30 37.41 5.81
CA LEU A 89 -24.51 37.43 6.62
C LEU A 89 -24.47 38.55 7.67
N GLN A 90 -23.33 38.75 8.32
CA GLN A 90 -23.16 39.87 9.25
C GLN A 90 -23.33 41.23 8.56
N GLY A 91 -22.78 41.36 7.36
CA GLY A 91 -22.98 42.57 6.54
C GLY A 91 -24.45 42.80 6.17
N LEU A 92 -25.15 41.70 5.85
CA LEU A 92 -26.59 41.78 5.55
C LEU A 92 -27.40 42.18 6.77
N VAL A 93 -27.11 41.60 7.95
CA VAL A 93 -27.77 42.01 9.21
C VAL A 93 -27.56 43.49 9.48
N THR A 94 -26.34 43.99 9.27
CA THR A 94 -26.04 45.42 9.43
C THR A 94 -26.89 46.30 8.50
N LYS A 95 -27.02 45.89 7.23
CA LYS A 95 -27.84 46.64 6.26
C LYS A 95 -29.32 46.60 6.62
N VAL A 96 -29.81 45.45 7.06
CA VAL A 96 -31.23 45.35 7.52
C VAL A 96 -31.46 46.24 8.70
N ASN A 97 -30.58 46.31 9.68
CA ASN A 97 -30.68 47.20 10.83
C ASN A 97 -30.65 48.68 10.40
N GLN A 98 -29.79 49.05 9.46
CA GLN A 98 -29.75 50.39 8.90
C GLN A 98 -31.06 50.74 8.19
N ASN A 99 -31.61 49.82 7.41
CA ASN A 99 -32.91 50.01 6.74
C ASN A 99 -34.03 50.17 7.75
N THR A 100 -34.04 49.39 8.81
CA THR A 100 -35.02 49.50 9.88
C THR A 100 -34.93 50.86 10.54
N ASN A 101 -33.75 51.36 10.85
CA ASN A 101 -33.55 52.68 11.42
C ASN A 101 -34.04 53.81 10.47
N SER A 102 -33.78 53.64 9.18
CA SER A 102 -34.25 54.62 8.15
C SER A 102 -35.76 54.62 8.05
N ILE A 103 -36.40 53.46 8.11
CA ILE A 103 -37.87 53.33 8.09
C ILE A 103 -38.47 53.98 9.35
N ASN A 104 -37.90 53.73 10.51
CA ASN A 104 -38.35 54.34 11.78
C ASN A 104 -38.23 55.88 11.73
N SER A 105 -37.13 56.37 11.16
CA SER A 105 -36.95 57.83 10.96
C SER A 105 -37.96 58.39 9.99
N LEU A 106 -38.27 57.71 8.92
CA LEU A 106 -39.28 58.12 7.93
C LEU A 106 -40.66 58.10 8.58
N ASP A 107 -40.98 57.09 9.36
CA ASP A 107 -42.24 56.95 10.09
C ASP A 107 -42.47 58.17 11.01
N GLY A 108 -41.44 58.57 11.77
CA GLY A 108 -41.50 59.79 12.61
C GLY A 108 -41.69 61.03 11.86
N ARG A 109 -41.14 61.17 10.65
CA ARG A 109 -41.33 62.34 9.78
C ARG A 109 -42.72 62.37 9.22
N VAL A 110 -43.30 61.24 8.85
CA VAL A 110 -44.68 61.16 8.38
C VAL A 110 -45.66 61.58 9.50
N ASP A 111 -45.43 61.04 10.74
CA ASP A 111 -46.26 61.45 11.90
C ASP A 111 -46.22 62.95 12.15
N ALA A 112 -45.02 63.53 12.05
CA ALA A 112 -44.90 64.98 12.23
C ALA A 112 -45.69 65.77 11.15
N LEU A 113 -45.70 65.30 9.90
CA LEU A 113 -46.48 65.93 8.82
C LEU A 113 -47.97 65.77 9.01
N GLU A 114 -48.42 64.61 9.53
CA GLU A 114 -49.84 64.37 9.82
C GLU A 114 -50.38 65.29 10.92
N GLN A 115 -49.55 65.71 11.85
CA GLN A 115 -49.94 66.58 12.97
C GLN A 115 -49.79 68.03 12.65
N ALA A 116 -49.10 68.35 11.61
CA ALA A 116 -48.98 69.72 11.13
C ALA A 116 -50.27 70.18 10.46
#